data_64bb562ec17ff090c353cffe0ff632a7
#
_entry.id   64bb562ec17ff090c353cffe0ff632a7
#
_cell.length_a   1.000
_cell.length_b   1.000
_cell.length_c   1.000
_cell.angle_alpha   90.00
_cell.angle_beta   90.00
_cell.angle_gamma   90.00
#
_symmetry.space_group_name_H-M   'P 1'
#
loop_
_entity.id
_entity.type
_entity.pdbx_description
1 polymer ?
#
loop_
_entity_poly.entity_id
_entity_poly.type
_entity_poly.pdbx_seq_one_letter_code
_entity_poly.pdbx_strand_id
1 'polypeptide(L)'
;MIICICLLCLCTGVRAQELQKQGRGVDDLVPKGWVYTEATGDLNKDGIADLVVVATPDFKENTKTRDDGFVYNFNQPLLAVYFGTAEGKLQLWRQYDQVIPARPDEYVSIDASLTITEKGVLRIALETFSSMGGWGSENCNFSYRYQDGDFYLIGKESRNMSRNTGEMETTSENYLTWRRQVVKENVFDDDKPKKEKWTKLPKKPLEKLGASNLQE
;
A
#
# COMPACT_ATOMS: atom_id res chain seq x y z
N MET A 1 59.77 7.23 14.43
CA MET A 1 58.79 8.13 13.79
C MET A 1 57.66 7.21 13.26
N ILE A 2 56.60 7.06 14.03
CA ILE A 2 55.48 6.14 13.72
C ILE A 2 54.40 6.99 13.05
N ILE A 3 54.16 6.75 11.77
CA ILE A 3 53.10 7.39 11.00
C ILE A 3 51.80 6.67 11.31
N CYS A 4 50.91 7.30 12.06
CA CYS A 4 49.57 6.83 12.33
C CYS A 4 48.69 7.20 11.13
N ILE A 5 48.35 6.20 10.26
CA ILE A 5 47.42 6.41 9.17
C ILE A 5 46.00 6.30 9.77
N CYS A 6 45.35 7.46 9.96
CA CYS A 6 43.92 7.50 10.25
C CYS A 6 43.13 7.05 9.00
N LEU A 7 42.61 5.86 9.05
CA LEU A 7 41.59 5.35 8.08
C LEU A 7 40.29 6.13 8.32
N LEU A 8 40.02 7.16 7.50
CA LEU A 8 38.69 7.79 7.45
C LEU A 8 37.73 6.77 6.85
N CYS A 9 36.94 6.12 7.71
CA CYS A 9 35.79 5.35 7.32
C CYS A 9 34.72 6.31 6.77
N LEU A 10 34.66 6.47 5.45
CA LEU A 10 33.55 7.12 4.76
C LEU A 10 32.31 6.21 4.93
N CYS A 11 31.57 6.43 6.00
CA CYS A 11 30.20 5.92 6.09
C CYS A 11 29.40 6.63 4.98
N THR A 12 29.23 6.00 3.85
CA THR A 12 28.17 6.35 2.90
C THR A 12 26.85 6.06 3.61
N GLY A 13 26.34 7.08 4.30
CA GLY A 13 25.02 6.99 4.90
C GLY A 13 24.01 6.72 3.80
N VAL A 14 23.41 5.54 3.81
CA VAL A 14 22.15 5.30 3.13
C VAL A 14 21.20 6.35 3.70
N ARG A 15 20.88 7.40 2.91
CA ARG A 15 19.87 8.37 3.31
C ARG A 15 18.57 7.57 3.45
N ALA A 16 18.11 7.41 4.69
CA ALA A 16 16.76 6.93 4.94
C ALA A 16 15.80 7.85 4.17
N GLN A 17 14.93 7.26 3.39
CA GLN A 17 13.86 7.97 2.70
C GLN A 17 12.87 8.42 3.78
N GLU A 18 12.83 9.68 4.13
CA GLU A 18 11.96 10.18 5.18
C GLU A 18 11.02 11.26 4.63
N LEU A 19 9.74 11.08 4.88
CA LEU A 19 8.73 12.11 4.73
C LEU A 19 8.83 13.12 5.89
N GLN A 20 8.32 14.35 5.69
CA GLN A 20 8.35 15.36 6.73
C GLN A 20 7.54 14.93 7.96
N LYS A 21 8.05 15.22 9.15
CA LYS A 21 7.41 14.80 10.41
C LYS A 21 6.17 15.60 10.75
N GLN A 22 6.02 16.81 10.19
CA GLN A 22 4.90 17.69 10.46
C GLN A 22 4.64 18.64 9.28
N GLY A 23 3.38 18.94 9.01
CA GLY A 23 2.94 19.88 7.98
C GLY A 23 1.48 20.26 8.16
N ARG A 24 0.92 21.04 7.23
CA ARG A 24 -0.51 21.40 7.19
C ARG A 24 -1.28 20.66 6.11
N GLY A 25 -0.58 20.08 5.15
CA GLY A 25 -1.14 19.34 4.04
C GLY A 25 -0.08 18.49 3.38
N VAL A 26 -0.46 17.70 2.38
CA VAL A 26 0.44 16.76 1.70
C VAL A 26 1.62 17.48 1.04
N ASP A 27 1.43 18.70 0.52
CA ASP A 27 2.50 19.48 -0.12
C ASP A 27 3.62 19.89 0.85
N ASP A 28 3.31 19.98 2.15
CA ASP A 28 4.33 20.24 3.20
C ASP A 28 5.06 18.95 3.59
N LEU A 29 4.43 17.79 3.38
CA LEU A 29 4.87 16.50 3.91
C LEU A 29 5.65 15.65 2.92
N VAL A 30 5.29 15.70 1.65
CA VAL A 30 5.90 14.92 0.57
C VAL A 30 6.91 15.78 -0.18
N PRO A 31 8.15 15.31 -0.38
CA PRO A 31 9.15 16.05 -1.17
C PRO A 31 8.66 16.36 -2.58
N LYS A 32 8.99 17.56 -3.06
CA LYS A 32 8.63 17.99 -4.41
C LYS A 32 9.19 17.04 -5.48
N GLY A 33 8.35 16.64 -6.42
CA GLY A 33 8.71 15.75 -7.53
C GLY A 33 8.42 14.27 -7.24
N TRP A 34 8.08 13.91 -6.02
CA TRP A 34 7.60 12.56 -5.73
C TRP A 34 6.16 12.37 -6.21
N VAL A 35 5.85 11.15 -6.65
CA VAL A 35 4.47 10.77 -6.99
C VAL A 35 3.78 10.25 -5.73
N TYR A 36 2.53 10.67 -5.48
CA TYR A 36 1.80 10.21 -4.32
C TYR A 36 0.31 10.01 -4.57
N THR A 37 -0.31 9.24 -3.70
CA THR A 37 -1.76 9.15 -3.49
C THR A 37 -2.05 9.36 -2.01
N GLU A 38 -3.20 9.93 -1.69
CA GLU A 38 -3.58 10.26 -0.33
C GLU A 38 -5.03 9.94 -0.02
N ALA A 39 -5.35 9.82 1.27
CA ALA A 39 -6.72 9.79 1.78
C ALA A 39 -6.80 10.54 3.11
N THR A 40 -7.89 11.27 3.31
CA THR A 40 -8.15 12.04 4.51
C THR A 40 -9.40 11.51 5.22
N GLY A 41 -9.39 11.48 6.55
CA GLY A 41 -10.51 11.07 7.39
C GLY A 41 -10.09 10.85 8.83
N ASP A 42 -11.03 10.65 9.72
CA ASP A 42 -10.79 10.46 11.16
C ASP A 42 -10.56 8.98 11.46
N LEU A 43 -9.28 8.59 11.62
CA LEU A 43 -8.85 7.21 11.86
C LEU A 43 -8.89 6.82 13.32
N ASN A 44 -8.51 7.75 14.20
CA ASN A 44 -8.39 7.55 15.65
C ASN A 44 -9.66 7.93 16.43
N LYS A 45 -10.65 8.51 15.74
CA LYS A 45 -11.97 8.93 16.25
C LYS A 45 -11.90 10.04 17.30
N ASP A 46 -10.97 10.96 17.12
CA ASP A 46 -10.87 12.16 17.95
C ASP A 46 -11.65 13.38 17.38
N GLY A 47 -12.25 13.21 16.20
CA GLY A 47 -13.00 14.25 15.50
C GLY A 47 -12.14 15.17 14.66
N ILE A 48 -10.85 14.92 14.55
CA ILE A 48 -9.91 15.67 13.70
C ILE A 48 -9.56 14.82 12.49
N ALA A 49 -9.43 15.47 11.32
CA ALA A 49 -9.06 14.74 10.11
C ALA A 49 -7.58 14.35 10.13
N ASP A 50 -7.32 13.08 9.90
CA ASP A 50 -6.01 12.48 9.70
C ASP A 50 -5.69 12.36 8.21
N LEU A 51 -4.42 12.08 7.89
CA LEU A 51 -3.94 11.87 6.52
C LEU A 51 -3.17 10.56 6.44
N VAL A 52 -3.45 9.78 5.40
CA VAL A 52 -2.59 8.68 4.97
C VAL A 52 -2.05 9.00 3.57
N VAL A 53 -0.78 8.77 3.36
CA VAL A 53 -0.14 8.98 2.07
C VAL A 53 0.70 7.75 1.68
N VAL A 54 0.62 7.36 0.41
CA VAL A 54 1.61 6.51 -0.25
C VAL A 54 2.39 7.40 -1.19
N ALA A 55 3.69 7.51 -0.99
CA ALA A 55 4.58 8.37 -1.77
C ALA A 55 5.75 7.57 -2.34
N THR A 56 6.00 7.71 -3.64
CA THR A 56 7.11 7.06 -4.33
C THR A 56 8.17 8.09 -4.69
N PRO A 57 9.41 7.94 -4.20
CA PRO A 57 10.53 8.81 -4.54
C PRO A 57 10.82 8.86 -6.04
N ASP A 58 11.49 9.94 -6.49
CA ASP A 58 11.96 10.09 -7.86
C ASP A 58 13.51 10.10 -7.91
N PHE A 59 14.15 9.11 -7.26
CA PHE A 59 15.60 8.95 -7.34
C PHE A 59 15.97 8.35 -8.69
N LYS A 60 16.77 9.07 -9.46
CA LYS A 60 17.08 8.77 -10.87
C LYS A 60 17.84 7.46 -11.05
N GLU A 61 18.63 7.06 -10.08
CA GLU A 61 19.34 5.78 -10.06
C GLU A 61 18.42 4.55 -10.08
N ASN A 62 17.17 4.72 -9.64
CA ASN A 62 16.14 3.67 -9.64
C ASN A 62 15.03 3.95 -10.67
N THR A 63 15.35 4.70 -11.73
CA THR A 63 14.41 4.93 -12.83
C THR A 63 15.01 4.46 -14.15
N LYS A 64 14.15 4.08 -15.10
CA LYS A 64 14.52 3.77 -16.47
C LYS A 64 13.59 4.48 -17.43
N THR A 65 14.16 5.24 -18.36
CA THR A 65 13.39 5.93 -19.39
C THR A 65 13.39 5.09 -20.66
N ARG A 66 12.21 4.87 -21.23
CA ARG A 66 12.01 4.22 -22.52
C ARG A 66 12.22 5.23 -23.65
N ASP A 67 12.46 4.76 -24.89
CA ASP A 67 12.75 5.62 -26.06
C ASP A 67 11.61 6.60 -26.39
N ASP A 68 10.37 6.29 -26.01
CA ASP A 68 9.21 7.18 -26.18
C ASP A 68 9.02 8.18 -25.03
N GLY A 69 9.97 8.22 -24.08
CA GLY A 69 9.97 9.15 -22.95
C GLY A 69 9.21 8.65 -21.72
N PHE A 70 8.59 7.46 -21.75
CA PHE A 70 7.96 6.88 -20.56
C PHE A 70 8.99 6.50 -19.51
N VAL A 71 8.75 6.87 -18.26
CA VAL A 71 9.67 6.60 -17.14
C VAL A 71 9.12 5.49 -16.25
N TYR A 72 9.88 4.41 -16.14
CA TYR A 72 9.66 3.38 -15.14
C TYR A 72 10.34 3.79 -13.84
N ASN A 73 9.56 3.86 -12.77
CA ASN A 73 10.07 4.17 -11.43
C ASN A 73 10.05 2.89 -10.58
N PHE A 74 11.26 2.44 -10.18
CA PHE A 74 11.48 1.25 -9.34
C PHE A 74 11.80 1.61 -7.90
N ASN A 75 11.68 2.89 -7.53
CA ASN A 75 11.88 3.32 -6.15
C ASN A 75 10.84 2.68 -5.23
N GLN A 76 11.26 2.38 -4.01
CA GLN A 76 10.41 1.81 -2.97
C GLN A 76 9.36 2.84 -2.52
N PRO A 77 8.05 2.56 -2.65
CA PRO A 77 7.02 3.43 -2.10
C PRO A 77 7.04 3.42 -0.57
N LEU A 78 6.74 4.56 0.03
CA LEU A 78 6.58 4.75 1.46
C LEU A 78 5.10 4.91 1.78
N LEU A 79 4.63 4.23 2.82
CA LEU A 79 3.31 4.49 3.40
C LEU A 79 3.51 5.27 4.69
N ALA A 80 2.83 6.40 4.85
CA ALA A 80 2.86 7.18 6.08
C ALA A 80 1.46 7.52 6.58
N VAL A 81 1.31 7.50 7.88
CA VAL A 81 0.09 7.89 8.59
C VAL A 81 0.39 9.09 9.45
N TYR A 82 -0.41 10.13 9.31
CA TYR A 82 -0.34 11.36 10.08
C TYR A 82 -1.65 11.56 10.84
N PHE A 83 -1.54 11.89 12.12
CA PHE A 83 -2.70 12.31 12.89
C PHE A 83 -2.84 13.82 12.87
N GLY A 84 -4.08 14.29 12.73
CA GLY A 84 -4.43 15.68 12.84
C GLY A 84 -4.32 16.18 14.27
N THR A 85 -4.03 17.46 14.43
CA THR A 85 -3.97 18.13 15.74
C THR A 85 -4.96 19.29 15.83
N ALA A 86 -5.30 19.70 17.05
CA ALA A 86 -6.20 20.81 17.28
C ALA A 86 -5.71 22.16 16.70
N GLU A 87 -4.38 22.28 16.45
CA GLU A 87 -3.76 23.45 15.83
C GLU A 87 -3.82 23.42 14.29
N GLY A 88 -4.53 22.45 13.71
CA GLY A 88 -4.68 22.29 12.27
C GLY A 88 -3.38 21.83 11.57
N LYS A 89 -2.55 21.07 12.28
CA LYS A 89 -1.35 20.44 11.75
C LYS A 89 -1.54 18.93 11.66
N LEU A 90 -0.76 18.32 10.78
CA LEU A 90 -0.60 16.88 10.63
C LEU A 90 0.73 16.48 11.26
N GLN A 91 0.70 15.51 12.17
CA GLN A 91 1.88 14.99 12.86
C GLN A 91 2.10 13.55 12.45
N LEU A 92 3.31 13.22 11.97
CA LEU A 92 3.68 11.85 11.61
C LEU A 92 3.51 10.92 12.81
N TRP A 93 2.59 9.97 12.68
CA TRP A 93 2.44 8.90 13.66
C TRP A 93 3.40 7.76 13.33
N ARG A 94 3.44 7.29 12.06
CA ARG A 94 4.37 6.24 11.62
C ARG A 94 4.56 6.27 10.12
N GLN A 95 5.79 5.95 9.67
CA GLN A 95 6.15 5.64 8.30
C GLN A 95 6.51 4.16 8.17
N TYR A 96 6.20 3.57 7.02
CA TYR A 96 6.50 2.19 6.66
C TYR A 96 7.19 2.17 5.30
N ASP A 97 8.35 1.52 5.24
CA ASP A 97 9.23 1.56 4.08
C ASP A 97 9.09 0.33 3.17
N GLN A 98 8.35 -0.70 3.59
CA GLN A 98 8.25 -1.98 2.87
C GLN A 98 6.84 -2.55 2.81
N VAL A 99 5.81 -1.79 3.19
CA VAL A 99 4.41 -2.26 3.17
C VAL A 99 3.86 -2.27 1.75
N ILE A 100 4.09 -1.20 1.00
CA ILE A 100 3.66 -1.11 -0.40
C ILE A 100 4.77 -1.72 -1.26
N PRO A 101 4.46 -2.72 -2.11
CA PRO A 101 5.47 -3.31 -2.98
C PRO A 101 5.98 -2.31 -4.01
N ALA A 102 7.28 -2.34 -4.26
CA ALA A 102 7.86 -1.61 -5.38
C ALA A 102 7.53 -2.32 -6.70
N ARG A 103 7.57 -1.57 -7.79
CA ARG A 103 7.49 -2.12 -9.14
C ARG A 103 8.65 -3.11 -9.37
N PRO A 104 8.39 -4.41 -9.69
CA PRO A 104 9.45 -5.41 -9.79
C PRO A 104 10.25 -5.32 -11.08
N ASP A 105 9.59 -4.97 -12.20
CA ASP A 105 10.18 -4.88 -13.55
C ASP A 105 9.39 -3.93 -14.47
N GLU A 106 9.77 -3.88 -15.74
CA GLU A 106 9.14 -3.02 -16.75
C GLU A 106 7.76 -3.51 -17.21
N TYR A 107 7.44 -4.77 -16.97
CA TYR A 107 6.22 -5.42 -17.46
C TYR A 107 5.09 -5.44 -16.45
N VAL A 108 5.40 -5.25 -15.16
CA VAL A 108 4.44 -5.23 -14.08
C VAL A 108 4.27 -3.81 -13.55
N SER A 109 3.04 -3.33 -13.47
CA SER A 109 2.70 -2.15 -12.68
C SER A 109 1.98 -2.56 -11.40
N ILE A 110 2.24 -1.80 -10.33
CA ILE A 110 1.55 -1.91 -9.06
C ILE A 110 1.11 -0.51 -8.68
N ASP A 111 -0.21 -0.31 -8.69
CA ASP A 111 -0.81 0.97 -8.39
C ASP A 111 -1.53 0.89 -7.04
N ALA A 112 -1.17 1.77 -6.12
CA ALA A 112 -1.79 1.86 -4.82
C ALA A 112 -2.85 2.96 -4.79
N SER A 113 -4.00 2.68 -4.18
CA SER A 113 -4.99 3.68 -3.86
C SER A 113 -5.44 3.58 -2.41
N LEU A 114 -5.83 4.71 -1.84
CA LEU A 114 -6.18 4.86 -0.44
C LEU A 114 -7.61 5.35 -0.27
N THR A 115 -8.29 4.88 0.75
CA THR A 115 -9.59 5.39 1.18
C THR A 115 -9.71 5.30 2.69
N ILE A 116 -10.24 6.32 3.33
CA ILE A 116 -10.65 6.29 4.73
C ILE A 116 -12.17 6.37 4.76
N THR A 117 -12.81 5.36 5.34
CA THR A 117 -14.27 5.32 5.43
C THR A 117 -14.77 6.25 6.56
N GLU A 118 -16.04 6.63 6.54
CA GLU A 118 -16.70 7.39 7.64
C GLU A 118 -16.59 6.68 9.00
N LYS A 119 -16.36 5.36 9.00
CA LYS A 119 -16.15 4.56 10.21
C LYS A 119 -14.70 4.53 10.69
N GLY A 120 -13.79 5.31 10.08
CA GLY A 120 -12.37 5.35 10.41
C GLY A 120 -11.61 4.07 10.01
N VAL A 121 -12.05 3.38 8.94
CA VAL A 121 -11.33 2.23 8.39
C VAL A 121 -10.45 2.70 7.25
N LEU A 122 -9.14 2.50 7.37
CA LEU A 122 -8.19 2.68 6.28
C LEU A 122 -8.32 1.51 5.32
N ARG A 123 -8.54 1.79 4.04
CA ARG A 123 -8.46 0.81 2.96
C ARG A 123 -7.27 1.14 2.07
N ILE A 124 -6.45 0.13 1.83
CA ILE A 124 -5.33 0.18 0.89
C ILE A 124 -5.67 -0.81 -0.22
N ALA A 125 -5.85 -0.31 -1.44
CA ALA A 125 -6.05 -1.15 -2.61
C ALA A 125 -4.77 -1.18 -3.44
N LEU A 126 -4.37 -2.38 -3.87
CA LEU A 126 -3.27 -2.60 -4.80
C LEU A 126 -3.83 -3.21 -6.08
N GLU A 127 -3.61 -2.57 -7.20
CA GLU A 127 -3.91 -3.09 -8.53
C GLU A 127 -2.62 -3.51 -9.21
N THR A 128 -2.51 -4.80 -9.53
CA THR A 128 -1.34 -5.36 -10.21
C THR A 128 -1.72 -5.72 -11.64
N PHE A 129 -1.00 -5.16 -12.59
CA PHE A 129 -1.17 -5.43 -14.00
C PHE A 129 0.15 -5.91 -14.61
N SER A 130 0.09 -7.03 -15.35
CA SER A 130 1.22 -7.54 -16.15
C SER A 130 0.93 -7.39 -17.64
N SER A 131 1.87 -6.75 -18.36
CA SER A 131 1.81 -6.62 -19.82
C SER A 131 2.45 -7.79 -20.56
N MET A 132 3.23 -8.65 -19.87
CA MET A 132 3.86 -9.85 -20.40
C MET A 132 3.64 -11.06 -19.48
N GLY A 133 3.65 -12.25 -20.08
CA GLY A 133 3.64 -13.51 -19.32
C GLY A 133 2.29 -14.04 -18.91
N GLY A 134 1.19 -13.33 -19.18
CA GLY A 134 -0.15 -13.82 -18.81
C GLY A 134 -1.28 -12.84 -19.10
N TRP A 135 -2.51 -13.35 -18.97
CA TRP A 135 -3.75 -12.59 -19.14
C TRP A 135 -4.41 -12.25 -17.79
N GLY A 136 -3.69 -12.46 -16.68
CA GLY A 136 -4.18 -12.18 -15.34
C GLY A 136 -4.16 -10.68 -15.01
N SER A 137 -5.12 -10.25 -14.20
CA SER A 137 -5.08 -9.02 -13.43
C SER A 137 -5.49 -9.33 -12.00
N GLU A 138 -4.85 -8.68 -11.04
CA GLU A 138 -5.12 -8.85 -9.63
C GLU A 138 -5.42 -7.51 -8.98
N ASN A 139 -6.45 -7.49 -8.13
CA ASN A 139 -6.75 -6.36 -7.27
C ASN A 139 -6.92 -6.87 -5.84
N CYS A 140 -6.11 -6.33 -4.93
CA CYS A 140 -6.15 -6.67 -3.51
C CYS A 140 -6.54 -5.45 -2.68
N ASN A 141 -7.55 -5.60 -1.81
CA ASN A 141 -8.00 -4.58 -0.89
C ASN A 141 -7.75 -5.02 0.55
N PHE A 142 -7.02 -4.21 1.30
CA PHE A 142 -6.70 -4.44 2.70
C PHE A 142 -7.45 -3.41 3.55
N SER A 143 -8.17 -3.87 4.57
CA SER A 143 -8.94 -3.01 5.48
C SER A 143 -8.31 -3.03 6.85
N TYR A 144 -7.86 -1.86 7.33
CA TYR A 144 -7.23 -1.68 8.64
C TYR A 144 -8.08 -0.80 9.53
N ARG A 145 -8.09 -1.12 10.82
CA ARG A 145 -8.72 -0.30 11.86
C ARG A 145 -7.68 0.10 12.89
N TYR A 146 -7.67 1.39 13.24
CA TYR A 146 -6.91 1.88 14.39
C TYR A 146 -7.62 1.49 15.68
N GLN A 147 -6.93 0.77 16.55
CA GLN A 147 -7.39 0.36 17.88
C GLN A 147 -6.15 0.02 18.73
N ASP A 148 -6.27 0.19 20.05
CA ASP A 148 -5.19 -0.16 21.00
C ASP A 148 -3.82 0.42 20.62
N GLY A 149 -3.81 1.62 20.01
CA GLY A 149 -2.59 2.33 19.63
C GLY A 149 -1.90 1.83 18.36
N ASP A 150 -2.57 0.99 17.53
CA ASP A 150 -2.00 0.47 16.28
C ASP A 150 -3.08 0.20 15.21
N PHE A 151 -2.68 -0.03 13.97
CA PHE A 151 -3.57 -0.45 12.89
C PHE A 151 -3.57 -1.97 12.75
N TYR A 152 -4.76 -2.57 12.83
CA TYR A 152 -4.96 -4.01 12.69
C TYR A 152 -5.75 -4.36 11.45
N LEU A 153 -5.29 -5.37 10.71
CA LEU A 153 -5.96 -5.92 9.54
C LEU A 153 -7.27 -6.60 9.97
N ILE A 154 -8.39 -6.05 9.52
CA ILE A 154 -9.74 -6.56 9.85
C ILE A 154 -10.41 -7.25 8.68
N GLY A 155 -9.87 -7.10 7.46
CA GLY A 155 -10.38 -7.76 6.27
C GLY A 155 -9.43 -7.64 5.09
N LYS A 156 -9.46 -8.64 4.22
CA LYS A 156 -8.75 -8.69 2.94
C LYS A 156 -9.72 -9.14 1.85
N GLU A 157 -9.68 -8.51 0.70
CA GLU A 157 -10.35 -8.98 -0.50
C GLU A 157 -9.34 -9.06 -1.63
N SER A 158 -9.27 -10.19 -2.32
CA SER A 158 -8.50 -10.35 -3.54
C SER A 158 -9.43 -10.71 -4.69
N ARG A 159 -9.21 -10.08 -5.84
CA ARG A 159 -9.94 -10.34 -7.08
C ARG A 159 -8.94 -10.65 -8.17
N ASN A 160 -9.01 -11.88 -8.66
CA ASN A 160 -8.18 -12.40 -9.74
C ASN A 160 -9.04 -12.61 -10.97
N MET A 161 -8.67 -12.00 -12.08
CA MET A 161 -9.41 -12.09 -13.33
C MET A 161 -8.51 -12.55 -14.47
N SER A 162 -8.99 -13.50 -15.26
CA SER A 162 -8.41 -13.91 -16.54
C SER A 162 -9.05 -13.11 -17.68
N ARG A 163 -8.25 -12.20 -18.26
CA ARG A 163 -8.69 -11.26 -19.32
C ARG A 163 -9.04 -11.94 -20.64
N ASN A 164 -8.57 -13.17 -20.88
CA ASN A 164 -8.87 -13.92 -22.11
C ASN A 164 -10.11 -14.83 -21.98
N THR A 165 -10.44 -15.29 -20.77
CA THR A 165 -11.58 -16.20 -20.54
C THR A 165 -12.75 -15.55 -19.80
N GLY A 166 -12.54 -14.38 -19.20
CA GLY A 166 -13.51 -13.71 -18.34
C GLY A 166 -13.74 -14.42 -17.00
N GLU A 167 -12.98 -15.47 -16.70
CA GLU A 167 -13.06 -16.13 -15.40
C GLU A 167 -12.53 -15.21 -14.31
N MET A 168 -13.33 -15.00 -13.26
CA MET A 168 -13.00 -14.19 -12.11
C MET A 168 -13.24 -14.96 -10.82
N GLU A 169 -12.26 -14.90 -9.93
CA GLU A 169 -12.37 -15.38 -8.56
C GLU A 169 -12.19 -14.20 -7.59
N THR A 170 -13.19 -13.99 -6.73
CA THR A 170 -13.12 -13.02 -5.62
C THR A 170 -13.05 -13.80 -4.31
N THR A 171 -12.00 -13.57 -3.54
CA THR A 171 -11.86 -14.09 -2.17
C THR A 171 -11.97 -12.94 -1.19
N SER A 172 -12.96 -12.98 -0.29
CA SER A 172 -13.17 -11.99 0.77
C SER A 172 -12.98 -12.65 2.13
N GLU A 173 -12.11 -12.08 2.95
CA GLU A 173 -11.80 -12.55 4.30
C GLU A 173 -12.17 -11.48 5.33
N ASN A 174 -12.94 -11.88 6.33
CA ASN A 174 -13.30 -11.03 7.45
C ASN A 174 -12.67 -11.59 8.73
N TYR A 175 -11.65 -10.90 9.25
CA TYR A 175 -10.89 -11.34 10.42
C TYR A 175 -11.56 -10.98 11.74
N LEU A 176 -12.65 -10.20 11.74
CA LEU A 176 -13.46 -9.97 12.93
C LEU A 176 -14.44 -11.14 13.18
N THR A 177 -14.91 -11.75 12.10
CA THR A 177 -15.82 -12.90 12.15
C THR A 177 -15.16 -14.23 11.83
N TRP A 178 -13.91 -14.20 11.36
CA TRP A 178 -13.11 -15.36 10.94
C TRP A 178 -13.82 -16.20 9.87
N ARG A 179 -14.33 -15.50 8.86
CA ARG A 179 -15.01 -16.13 7.72
C ARG A 179 -14.34 -15.72 6.41
N ARG A 180 -14.30 -16.69 5.49
CA ARG A 180 -13.88 -16.49 4.11
C ARG A 180 -15.03 -16.82 3.18
N GLN A 181 -15.27 -15.97 2.20
CA GLN A 181 -16.12 -16.20 1.05
C GLN A 181 -15.24 -16.28 -0.18
N VAL A 182 -15.51 -17.27 -1.05
CA VAL A 182 -14.93 -17.36 -2.39
C VAL A 182 -16.07 -17.35 -3.38
N VAL A 183 -16.05 -16.41 -4.31
CA VAL A 183 -17.01 -16.29 -5.41
C VAL A 183 -16.25 -16.50 -6.71
N LYS A 184 -16.77 -17.43 -7.55
CA LYS A 184 -16.28 -17.68 -8.90
C LYS A 184 -17.37 -17.34 -9.89
N GLU A 185 -17.05 -16.49 -10.86
CA GLU A 185 -17.96 -16.06 -11.90
C GLU A 185 -17.23 -15.88 -13.23
N ASN A 186 -17.97 -15.74 -14.31
CA ASN A 186 -17.42 -15.36 -15.61
C ASN A 186 -18.00 -14.00 -16.01
N VAL A 187 -17.16 -12.98 -16.15
CA VAL A 187 -17.59 -11.60 -16.45
C VAL A 187 -17.92 -11.38 -17.94
N PHE A 188 -17.68 -12.38 -18.79
CA PHE A 188 -18.05 -12.36 -20.21
C PHE A 188 -19.32 -13.17 -20.51
N ASP A 189 -19.86 -13.90 -19.52
CA ASP A 189 -20.97 -14.80 -19.69
C ASP A 189 -21.88 -14.73 -18.46
N ASP A 190 -22.85 -13.83 -18.52
CA ASP A 190 -23.81 -13.59 -17.42
C ASP A 190 -24.77 -14.78 -17.19
N ASP A 191 -24.92 -15.69 -18.19
CA ASP A 191 -25.74 -16.87 -18.06
C ASP A 191 -25.08 -18.00 -17.24
N LYS A 192 -23.74 -17.90 -17.04
CA LYS A 192 -23.03 -18.81 -16.14
C LYS A 192 -23.37 -18.52 -14.68
N PRO A 193 -23.85 -19.52 -13.91
CA PRO A 193 -24.17 -19.32 -12.52
C PRO A 193 -22.92 -19.02 -11.69
N LYS A 194 -23.00 -18.00 -10.85
CA LYS A 194 -21.98 -17.72 -9.84
C LYS A 194 -21.90 -18.87 -8.85
N LYS A 195 -20.68 -19.28 -8.52
CA LYS A 195 -20.40 -20.29 -7.48
C LYS A 195 -19.85 -19.60 -6.26
N GLU A 196 -20.51 -19.82 -5.13
CA GLU A 196 -20.13 -19.21 -3.86
C GLU A 196 -19.81 -20.31 -2.84
N LYS A 197 -18.74 -20.11 -2.07
CA LYS A 197 -18.33 -21.02 -0.99
C LYS A 197 -17.91 -20.23 0.23
N TRP A 198 -18.49 -20.60 1.37
CA TRP A 198 -18.12 -20.06 2.69
C TRP A 198 -17.31 -21.07 3.48
N THR A 199 -16.25 -20.56 4.15
CA THR A 199 -15.42 -21.35 5.07
C THR A 199 -15.11 -20.55 6.33
N LYS A 200 -14.80 -21.27 7.41
CA LYS A 200 -14.27 -20.67 8.64
C LYS A 200 -12.75 -20.53 8.53
N LEU A 201 -12.23 -19.41 8.98
CA LEU A 201 -10.80 -19.21 9.15
C LEU A 201 -10.40 -19.61 10.58
N PRO A 202 -9.16 -20.09 10.79
CA PRO A 202 -8.63 -20.30 12.13
C PRO A 202 -8.46 -18.95 12.83
N LYS A 203 -8.96 -18.84 14.05
CA LYS A 203 -8.77 -17.62 14.85
C LYS A 203 -7.30 -17.46 15.24
N LYS A 204 -6.75 -16.28 15.01
CA LYS A 204 -5.38 -15.89 15.40
C LYS A 204 -5.36 -14.39 15.77
N PRO A 205 -4.35 -13.87 16.45
CA PRO A 205 -4.20 -12.44 16.65
C PRO A 205 -4.27 -11.69 15.32
N LEU A 206 -4.92 -10.53 15.31
CA LEU A 206 -4.98 -9.69 14.11
C LEU A 206 -3.57 -9.19 13.76
N GLU A 207 -3.27 -9.18 12.48
CA GLU A 207 -2.01 -8.71 11.97
C GLU A 207 -1.94 -7.19 12.00
N LYS A 208 -0.79 -6.63 12.38
CA LYS A 208 -0.57 -5.19 12.39
C LYS A 208 -0.13 -4.70 11.02
N LEU A 209 -0.47 -3.47 10.70
CA LEU A 209 0.07 -2.77 9.53
C LEU A 209 1.61 -2.71 9.66
N GLY A 210 2.30 -3.12 8.62
CA GLY A 210 3.77 -3.19 8.60
C GLY A 210 4.37 -4.51 9.09
N ALA A 211 3.54 -5.50 9.46
CA ALA A 211 4.04 -6.83 9.82
C ALA A 211 4.55 -7.61 8.60
N SER A 212 3.97 -7.37 7.44
CA SER A 212 4.36 -7.97 6.15
C SER A 212 4.17 -6.96 5.00
N ASN A 213 4.74 -7.31 3.85
CA ASN A 213 4.45 -6.62 2.58
C ASN A 213 3.06 -7.05 2.09
N LEU A 214 2.30 -6.14 1.50
CA LEU A 214 0.91 -6.39 1.07
C LEU A 214 0.77 -7.31 -0.16
N GLN A 215 1.88 -7.80 -0.74
CA GLN A 215 1.86 -8.83 -1.79
C GLN A 215 1.86 -10.27 -1.27
N GLU A 216 2.19 -10.48 0.01
CA GLU A 216 2.23 -11.81 0.64
C GLU A 216 0.81 -12.21 1.22
#